data_8f25b31b82ae9dd6a411407b746deeba
#
_entry.id   8f25b31b82ae9dd6a411407b746deeba
#
_cell.length_a   1.000
_cell.length_b   1.000
_cell.length_c   1.000
_cell.angle_alpha   90.00
_cell.angle_beta   90.00
_cell.angle_gamma   90.00
#
_symmetry.space_group_name_H-M   'P 1'
#
loop_
_entity.id
_entity.type
_entity.pdbx_description
1 polymer ?
#
loop_
_entity_poly.entity_id
_entity_poly.type
_entity_poly.pdbx_seq_one_letter_code
_entity_poly.pdbx_strand_id
1 'polypeptide(L)'
;MRKLYIIAGCNGAGKTTASYTMLPELLHCHEFVNADEIARGLSPFNPDSMAIEAGRLMLRRINDLLEEGSDFAFETTLSTRTYQKFIERAHERGYFVS
;
A
#
# COMPACT_ATOMS: atom_id res chain seq x y z
N MET A 1 15.70 11.34 -1.41
CA MET A 1 14.51 11.53 -0.55
C MET A 1 13.65 10.27 -0.60
N ARG A 2 13.22 9.82 0.55
CA ARG A 2 12.35 8.65 0.66
C ARG A 2 10.93 9.04 0.27
N LYS A 3 10.27 8.17 -0.50
CA LYS A 3 8.94 8.48 -1.05
C LYS A 3 7.94 7.41 -0.66
N LEU A 4 6.78 7.89 -0.20
CA LEU A 4 5.62 7.04 0.09
C LEU A 4 4.44 7.54 -0.74
N TYR A 5 3.85 6.64 -1.53
CA TYR A 5 2.66 6.94 -2.31
C TYR A 5 1.47 6.20 -1.73
N ILE A 6 0.39 6.93 -1.48
CA ILE A 6 -0.85 6.33 -0.98
C ILE A 6 -1.91 6.47 -2.05
N ILE A 7 -2.43 5.33 -2.49
CA ILE A 7 -3.47 5.27 -3.52
C ILE A 7 -4.77 4.92 -2.83
N ALA A 8 -5.64 5.92 -2.68
CA ALA A 8 -6.89 5.77 -1.95
C ALA A 8 -8.08 5.97 -2.87
N GLY A 9 -9.16 5.29 -2.57
CA GLY A 9 -10.40 5.37 -3.33
C GLY A 9 -11.24 4.13 -3.15
N CYS A 10 -12.48 4.19 -3.60
CA CYS A 10 -13.37 3.04 -3.52
C CYS A 10 -13.01 1.98 -4.57
N ASN A 11 -13.44 0.75 -4.33
CA ASN A 11 -13.27 -0.35 -5.28
C ASN A 11 -13.96 0.00 -6.59
N GLY A 12 -13.36 -0.42 -7.70
CA GLY A 12 -13.89 -0.15 -9.03
C GLY A 12 -13.47 1.18 -9.62
N ALA A 13 -12.67 1.98 -8.91
CA ALA A 13 -12.18 3.26 -9.41
C ALA A 13 -10.94 3.14 -10.30
N GLY A 14 -10.52 1.93 -10.63
CA GLY A 14 -9.35 1.70 -11.48
C GLY A 14 -8.00 1.87 -10.79
N LYS A 15 -7.98 1.89 -9.46
CA LYS A 15 -6.76 2.10 -8.69
C LYS A 15 -5.65 1.12 -9.02
N THR A 16 -5.96 -0.17 -9.02
CA THR A 16 -4.96 -1.22 -9.22
C THR A 16 -4.37 -1.17 -10.62
N THR A 17 -5.21 -0.98 -11.63
CA THR A 17 -4.75 -0.87 -13.02
C THR A 17 -3.82 0.33 -13.19
N ALA A 18 -4.22 1.48 -12.66
CA ALA A 18 -3.40 2.69 -12.73
C ALA A 18 -2.08 2.50 -12.00
N SER A 19 -2.10 1.84 -10.83
CA SER A 19 -0.90 1.59 -10.04
C SER A 19 0.12 0.73 -10.77
N TYR A 20 -0.33 -0.33 -11.43
CA TYR A 20 0.57 -1.25 -12.13
C TYR A 20 1.32 -0.58 -13.30
N THR A 21 0.74 0.47 -13.86
CA THR A 21 1.40 1.24 -14.92
C THR A 21 2.17 2.42 -14.34
N MET A 22 1.50 3.21 -13.51
CA MET A 22 2.04 4.47 -13.01
C MET A 22 3.24 4.29 -12.09
N LEU A 23 3.17 3.36 -11.15
CA LEU A 23 4.22 3.23 -10.15
C LEU A 23 5.57 2.84 -10.74
N PRO A 24 5.68 1.73 -11.52
CA PRO A 24 6.99 1.35 -12.03
C PRO A 24 7.48 2.26 -13.15
N GLU A 25 6.61 2.68 -14.06
CA GLU A 25 7.03 3.40 -15.26
C GLU A 25 7.21 4.90 -15.05
N LEU A 26 6.30 5.53 -14.32
CA LEU A 26 6.32 6.98 -14.16
C LEU A 26 6.99 7.44 -12.86
N LEU A 27 6.80 6.69 -11.78
CA LEU A 27 7.30 7.07 -10.47
C LEU A 27 8.51 6.28 -10.03
N HIS A 28 8.92 5.28 -10.81
CA HIS A 28 10.04 4.39 -10.49
C HIS A 28 9.90 3.74 -9.12
N CYS A 29 8.65 3.43 -8.74
CA CYS A 29 8.33 2.79 -7.47
C CYS A 29 7.97 1.32 -7.73
N HIS A 30 8.75 0.39 -7.19
CA HIS A 30 8.60 -1.04 -7.45
C HIS A 30 8.06 -1.82 -6.26
N GLU A 31 7.95 -1.19 -5.09
CA GLU A 31 7.36 -1.80 -3.91
C GLU A 31 5.93 -1.29 -3.75
N PHE A 32 4.97 -2.16 -4.02
CA PHE A 32 3.54 -1.82 -3.95
C PHE A 32 2.82 -2.84 -3.10
N VAL A 33 2.08 -2.39 -2.10
CA VAL A 33 1.38 -3.24 -1.15
C VAL A 33 -0.13 -3.05 -1.33
N ASN A 34 -0.84 -4.15 -1.56
CA ASN A 34 -2.27 -4.15 -1.80
C ASN A 34 -2.88 -5.37 -1.10
N ALA A 35 -3.79 -5.14 -0.15
CA ALA A 35 -4.40 -6.22 0.63
C ALA A 35 -5.17 -7.21 -0.24
N ASP A 36 -5.83 -6.74 -1.31
CA ASP A 36 -6.58 -7.62 -2.20
C ASP A 36 -5.66 -8.61 -2.92
N GLU A 37 -4.48 -8.15 -3.34
CA GLU A 37 -3.49 -9.02 -3.98
C GLU A 37 -2.90 -10.02 -2.98
N ILE A 38 -2.70 -9.61 -1.74
CA ILE A 38 -2.26 -10.52 -0.68
C ILE A 38 -3.32 -11.61 -0.46
N ALA A 39 -4.58 -11.21 -0.37
CA ALA A 39 -5.68 -12.15 -0.19
C ALA A 39 -5.77 -13.16 -1.33
N ARG A 40 -5.59 -12.71 -2.57
CA ARG A 40 -5.57 -13.61 -3.74
C ARG A 40 -4.39 -14.58 -3.69
N GLY A 41 -3.26 -14.12 -3.20
CA GLY A 41 -2.10 -15.01 -3.03
C GLY A 41 -2.33 -16.08 -1.98
N LEU A 42 -3.09 -15.74 -0.93
CA LEU A 42 -3.41 -16.68 0.14
C LEU A 42 -4.52 -17.66 -0.26
N SER A 43 -5.52 -17.18 -0.99
CA SER A 43 -6.67 -17.98 -1.38
C SER A 43 -7.20 -17.51 -2.74
N PRO A 44 -6.64 -18.03 -3.86
CA PRO A 44 -6.98 -17.52 -5.20
C PRO A 44 -8.45 -17.67 -5.58
N PHE A 45 -9.11 -18.71 -5.10
CA PHE A 45 -10.50 -18.94 -5.46
C PHE A 45 -11.49 -18.36 -4.46
N ASN A 46 -11.03 -17.95 -3.28
CA ASN A 46 -11.88 -17.36 -2.26
C ASN A 46 -11.13 -16.31 -1.45
N PRO A 47 -10.65 -15.24 -2.12
CA PRO A 47 -9.82 -14.23 -1.44
C PRO A 47 -10.55 -13.53 -0.28
N ASP A 48 -11.87 -13.38 -0.34
CA ASP A 48 -12.63 -12.72 0.72
C ASP A 48 -12.49 -13.41 2.07
N SER A 49 -12.26 -14.72 2.08
CA SER A 49 -12.05 -15.48 3.33
C SER A 49 -10.75 -15.09 4.03
N MET A 50 -9.83 -14.44 3.31
CA MET A 50 -8.52 -14.06 3.83
C MET A 50 -8.39 -12.55 4.06
N ALA A 51 -9.49 -11.81 4.05
CA ALA A 51 -9.45 -10.35 4.13
C ALA A 51 -8.76 -9.85 5.42
N ILE A 52 -9.07 -10.45 6.56
CA ILE A 52 -8.49 -10.05 7.85
C ILE A 52 -7.00 -10.36 7.89
N GLU A 53 -6.63 -11.57 7.48
CA GLU A 53 -5.23 -11.97 7.45
C GLU A 53 -4.42 -11.12 6.48
N ALA A 54 -4.99 -10.84 5.30
CA ALA A 54 -4.36 -9.97 4.31
C ALA A 54 -4.13 -8.57 4.86
N GLY A 55 -5.09 -8.04 5.62
CA GLY A 55 -4.94 -6.75 6.26
C GLY A 55 -3.79 -6.71 7.26
N ARG A 56 -3.65 -7.78 8.06
CA ARG A 56 -2.53 -7.90 9.00
C ARG A 56 -1.19 -7.96 8.29
N LEU A 57 -1.10 -8.76 7.24
CA LEU A 57 0.13 -8.88 6.46
C LEU A 57 0.48 -7.57 5.77
N MET A 58 -0.51 -6.85 5.27
CA MET A 58 -0.30 -5.54 4.68
C MET A 58 0.31 -4.57 5.68
N LEU A 59 -0.27 -4.48 6.89
CA LEU A 59 0.25 -3.58 7.93
C LEU A 59 1.68 -3.93 8.30
N ARG A 60 1.98 -5.22 8.43
CA ARG A 60 3.35 -5.66 8.71
C ARG A 60 4.30 -5.25 7.58
N ARG A 61 3.89 -5.46 6.33
CA ARG A 61 4.75 -5.17 5.19
C ARG A 61 5.05 -3.68 5.06
N ILE A 62 4.02 -2.81 5.18
CA ILE A 62 4.26 -1.36 5.07
C ILE A 62 5.13 -0.84 6.21
N ASN A 63 5.01 -1.41 7.41
CA ASN A 63 5.89 -1.06 8.51
C ASN A 63 7.32 -1.50 8.27
N ASP A 64 7.52 -2.69 7.71
CA ASP A 64 8.86 -3.19 7.37
C ASP A 64 9.52 -2.29 6.32
N LEU A 65 8.77 -1.90 5.29
CA LEU A 65 9.28 -1.01 4.24
C LEU A 65 9.65 0.36 4.81
N LEU A 66 8.84 0.87 5.72
CA LEU A 66 9.12 2.14 6.38
C LEU A 66 10.43 2.06 7.18
N GLU A 67 10.61 1.00 7.95
CA GLU A 67 11.81 0.80 8.75
C GLU A 67 13.07 0.64 7.89
N GLU A 68 12.94 -0.02 6.74
CA GLU A 68 14.04 -0.17 5.79
C GLU A 68 14.42 1.13 5.10
N GLY A 69 13.52 2.11 5.08
CA GLY A 69 13.74 3.36 4.37
C GLY A 69 13.55 3.25 2.87
N SER A 70 12.83 2.23 2.40
CA SER A 70 12.55 2.02 0.99
C SER A 70 11.50 2.98 0.48
N ASP A 71 11.54 3.31 -0.82
CA ASP A 71 10.40 3.94 -1.49
C ASP A 71 9.32 2.88 -1.67
N PHE A 72 8.09 3.21 -1.35
CA PHE A 72 7.00 2.25 -1.52
C PHE A 72 5.66 2.94 -1.67
N ALA A 73 4.67 2.15 -2.08
CA ALA A 73 3.29 2.60 -2.21
C ALA A 73 2.36 1.58 -1.58
N PHE A 74 1.22 2.02 -1.14
CA PHE A 74 0.16 1.09 -0.77
C PHE A 74 -1.19 1.62 -1.23
N GLU A 75 -2.11 0.69 -1.47
CA GLU A 75 -3.47 0.98 -1.90
C GLU A 75 -4.45 0.68 -0.76
N THR A 76 -5.42 1.57 -0.57
CA THR A 76 -6.43 1.38 0.45
C THR A 76 -7.79 1.89 -0.01
N THR A 77 -8.85 1.24 0.45
CA THR A 77 -10.23 1.73 0.30
C THR A 77 -10.66 2.57 1.50
N LEU A 78 -9.86 2.55 2.58
CA LEU A 78 -10.13 3.32 3.78
C LEU A 78 -9.65 4.76 3.60
N SER A 79 -10.19 5.68 4.41
CA SER A 79 -9.72 7.05 4.34
C SER A 79 -8.28 7.15 4.86
N THR A 80 -7.54 8.14 4.37
CA THR A 80 -6.17 8.38 4.83
C THR A 80 -6.10 8.67 6.32
N ARG A 81 -7.21 9.09 6.92
CA ARG A 81 -7.33 9.31 8.35
C ARG A 81 -6.99 8.07 9.17
N THR A 82 -7.34 6.88 8.66
CA THR A 82 -7.02 5.61 9.31
C THR A 82 -5.51 5.40 9.42
N TYR A 83 -4.75 5.96 8.50
CA TYR A 83 -3.30 5.82 8.43
C TYR A 83 -2.57 7.05 8.94
N GLN A 84 -3.26 7.97 9.63
CA GLN A 84 -2.66 9.23 10.04
C GLN A 84 -1.39 9.05 10.89
N LYS A 85 -1.43 8.13 11.85
CA LYS A 85 -0.26 7.86 12.69
C LYS A 85 0.90 7.27 11.88
N PHE A 86 0.59 6.43 10.92
CA PHE A 86 1.60 5.86 10.03
C PHE A 86 2.23 6.97 9.18
N ILE A 87 1.41 7.88 8.64
CA ILE A 87 1.89 9.01 7.85
C ILE A 87 2.78 9.93 8.69
N GLU A 88 2.41 10.19 9.94
CA GLU A 88 3.22 10.99 10.85
C GLU A 88 4.59 10.34 11.07
N ARG A 89 4.62 9.04 11.29
CA ARG A 89 5.89 8.30 11.44
C ARG A 89 6.72 8.36 10.16
N ALA A 90 6.07 8.29 9.01
CA ALA A 90 6.77 8.41 7.73
C ALA A 90 7.43 9.79 7.59
N HIS A 91 6.72 10.86 7.93
CA HIS A 91 7.28 12.21 7.91
C HIS A 91 8.46 12.34 8.86
N GLU A 92 8.36 11.77 10.06
CA GLU A 92 9.46 11.79 11.04
C GLU A 92 10.71 11.07 10.53
N ARG A 93 10.53 10.10 9.66
CA ARG A 93 11.64 9.34 9.07
C ARG A 93 12.11 9.92 7.73
N GLY A 94 11.66 11.12 7.39
CA GLY A 94 12.13 11.84 6.21
C GLY A 94 11.44 11.47 4.90
N TYR A 95 10.25 10.86 4.97
CA TYR A 95 9.50 10.51 3.77
C TYR A 95 8.75 11.71 3.21
N PHE A 96 8.73 11.81 1.90
CA PHE A 96 7.78 12.63 1.17
C PHE A 96 6.55 11.75 0.90
N VAL A 97 5.38 12.19 1.39
CA VAL A 97 4.13 11.43 1.29
C VAL A 97 3.22 12.07 0.26
N SER A 98 2.76 11.26 -0.69
CA SER A 98 1.91 11.75 -1.78
C SER A 98 0.63 10.90 -1.94
#